data_180cb0108b1cf09af846b03e639b65a3
#
_entry.id   180cb0108b1cf09af846b03e639b65a3
#
_cell.length_a   1.000
_cell.length_b   1.000
_cell.length_c   1.000
_cell.angle_alpha   90.00
_cell.angle_beta   90.00
_cell.angle_gamma   90.00
#
_symmetry.space_group_name_H-M   'P 1'
#
loop_
_entity.id
_entity.type
_entity.pdbx_description
1 polymer ?
#
loop_
_entity_poly.entity_id
_entity_poly.type
_entity_poly.pdbx_seq_one_letter_code
_entity_poly.pdbx_strand_id
1 'polypeptide(L)'
;MRAFVPDRLADRDLTLGAETVARAARAQAAVEHGAEAMPEDHVALARLLLRAEGVASSFIEGVTAPVVDIVLAEADERAGPSAAAWVAANLAAVTEALEEAQTGPLMVDSMCRWHRTLMTGSPTPSRHVGVVRTEQGWIGGTSPLDAHLVTPPPEQVPGLLDDLADYVNRDDVDPVSQAAIAHAQFEIIHPFADGNGRIGRVLVAWILVRRLSLVTPPPVSTGIAADVGGYGSGLVLFRLGDHDAWVRWFADAVSGAGRAQQELVAVVGRLQRTWRERLAAPREGTRRLRSNAAAWRVLDMLPRHLVLTGPFVAAELEIPLKSANAALRDLVDAEVLVEHGTVQPTGRGRPRRLYTSAELLGLTGSNALRT
;
A
#
# COMPACT_ATOMS: atom_id res chain seq x y z
N MET A 1 -29.44 2.57 -23.33
CA MET A 1 -28.13 2.71 -22.67
C MET A 1 -27.17 1.70 -23.29
N ARG A 2 -25.90 2.05 -23.56
CA ARG A 2 -24.95 1.16 -24.23
C ARG A 2 -23.81 0.88 -23.25
N ALA A 3 -23.62 -0.39 -22.85
CA ALA A 3 -22.46 -0.81 -22.08
C ALA A 3 -21.20 -0.81 -22.94
N PHE A 4 -20.08 -0.48 -22.35
CA PHE A 4 -18.76 -0.59 -22.99
C PHE A 4 -18.17 -1.95 -22.66
N VAL A 5 -17.76 -2.67 -23.69
CA VAL A 5 -17.07 -3.97 -23.56
C VAL A 5 -15.67 -3.79 -24.11
N PRO A 6 -14.62 -3.95 -23.30
CA PRO A 6 -13.25 -3.80 -23.79
C PRO A 6 -12.86 -5.00 -24.67
N ASP A 7 -11.88 -4.77 -25.53
CA ASP A 7 -11.26 -5.85 -26.31
C ASP A 7 -10.51 -6.80 -25.37
N ARG A 8 -10.36 -8.05 -25.80
CA ARG A 8 -9.51 -9.05 -25.12
C ARG A 8 -8.04 -8.73 -25.31
N LEU A 9 -7.22 -9.08 -24.32
CA LEU A 9 -5.79 -8.76 -24.27
C LEU A 9 -4.87 -9.98 -24.37
N ALA A 10 -5.34 -11.18 -24.00
CA ALA A 10 -4.51 -12.37 -23.87
C ALA A 10 -3.67 -12.66 -25.12
N ASP A 11 -4.31 -12.61 -26.29
CA ASP A 11 -3.71 -12.91 -27.58
C ASP A 11 -3.40 -11.65 -28.42
N ARG A 12 -3.43 -10.45 -27.78
CA ARG A 12 -3.27 -9.19 -28.50
C ARG A 12 -1.99 -8.47 -28.12
N ASP A 13 -1.22 -8.08 -29.14
CA ASP A 13 -0.11 -7.18 -28.96
C ASP A 13 -0.57 -5.73 -29.15
N LEU A 14 -0.54 -4.97 -28.04
CA LEU A 14 -0.75 -3.53 -28.12
C LEU A 14 0.57 -2.88 -28.55
N THR A 15 0.57 -2.30 -29.76
CA THR A 15 1.73 -1.57 -30.26
C THR A 15 1.83 -0.23 -29.51
N LEU A 16 2.91 -0.05 -28.74
CA LEU A 16 3.24 1.21 -28.09
C LEU A 16 4.32 1.95 -28.86
N GLY A 17 4.23 3.28 -28.86
CA GLY A 17 5.23 4.13 -29.49
C GLY A 17 6.59 4.05 -28.78
N ALA A 18 7.69 4.30 -29.52
CA ALA A 18 9.06 4.19 -29.01
C ALA A 18 9.31 5.06 -27.74
N GLU A 19 8.69 6.25 -27.68
CA GLU A 19 8.78 7.11 -26.48
C GLU A 19 8.15 6.44 -25.26
N THR A 20 7.00 5.81 -25.43
CA THR A 20 6.27 5.11 -24.36
C THR A 20 7.09 3.91 -23.83
N VAL A 21 7.62 3.11 -24.74
CA VAL A 21 8.51 1.98 -24.39
C VAL A 21 9.74 2.48 -23.63
N ALA A 22 10.40 3.53 -24.12
CA ALA A 22 11.55 4.11 -23.43
C ALA A 22 11.19 4.68 -22.04
N ARG A 23 9.97 5.20 -21.86
CA ARG A 23 9.49 5.72 -20.58
C ARG A 23 9.19 4.59 -19.60
N ALA A 24 8.57 3.51 -20.05
CA ALA A 24 8.34 2.30 -19.27
C ALA A 24 9.66 1.67 -18.80
N ALA A 25 10.65 1.55 -19.70
CA ALA A 25 11.98 1.04 -19.34
C ALA A 25 12.70 1.92 -18.29
N ARG A 26 12.59 3.24 -18.37
CA ARG A 26 13.14 4.13 -17.33
C ARG A 26 12.41 3.97 -15.99
N ALA A 27 11.11 3.75 -16.01
CA ALA A 27 10.33 3.50 -14.80
C ALA A 27 10.72 2.18 -14.14
N GLN A 28 10.91 1.13 -14.95
CA GLN A 28 11.44 -0.15 -14.46
C GLN A 28 12.80 0.04 -13.80
N ALA A 29 13.74 0.70 -14.45
CA ALA A 29 15.07 0.96 -13.90
C ALA A 29 15.00 1.76 -12.58
N ALA A 30 14.09 2.73 -12.45
CA ALA A 30 13.91 3.47 -11.20
C ALA A 30 13.43 2.57 -10.05
N VAL A 31 12.53 1.62 -10.33
CA VAL A 31 12.06 0.64 -9.35
C VAL A 31 13.16 -0.33 -8.95
N GLU A 32 13.93 -0.85 -9.91
CA GLU A 32 15.06 -1.75 -9.65
C GLU A 32 16.13 -1.06 -8.78
N HIS A 33 16.51 0.18 -9.10
CA HIS A 33 17.40 0.97 -8.26
C HIS A 33 16.83 1.23 -6.85
N GLY A 34 15.50 1.42 -6.74
CA GLY A 34 14.82 1.53 -5.44
C GLY A 34 14.95 0.26 -4.62
N ALA A 35 14.81 -0.89 -5.26
CA ALA A 35 14.97 -2.21 -4.63
C ALA A 35 16.42 -2.48 -4.21
N GLU A 36 17.40 -2.14 -5.06
CA GLU A 36 18.84 -2.27 -4.76
C GLU A 36 19.29 -1.39 -3.57
N ALA A 37 18.64 -0.25 -3.37
CA ALA A 37 18.92 0.64 -2.25
C ALA A 37 18.46 0.07 -0.89
N MET A 38 17.60 -0.96 -0.88
CA MET A 38 17.11 -1.58 0.35
C MET A 38 18.23 -2.34 1.06
N PRO A 39 18.40 -2.16 2.38
CA PRO A 39 19.41 -2.91 3.15
C PRO A 39 19.03 -4.39 3.26
N GLU A 40 20.00 -5.24 3.60
CA GLU A 40 19.75 -6.69 3.83
C GLU A 40 18.63 -6.91 4.86
N ASP A 41 18.63 -6.17 5.98
CA ASP A 41 17.51 -6.15 6.94
C ASP A 41 16.43 -5.14 6.51
N HIS A 42 15.76 -5.45 5.40
CA HIS A 42 14.76 -4.58 4.76
C HIS A 42 13.37 -4.64 5.40
N VAL A 43 13.09 -5.57 6.32
CA VAL A 43 11.72 -5.83 6.85
C VAL A 43 11.05 -4.57 7.39
N ALA A 44 11.80 -3.72 8.08
CA ALA A 44 11.29 -2.48 8.64
C ALA A 44 10.87 -1.48 7.56
N LEU A 45 11.71 -1.29 6.55
CA LEU A 45 11.46 -0.38 5.42
C LEU A 45 10.37 -0.92 4.50
N ALA A 46 10.33 -2.24 4.28
CA ALA A 46 9.27 -2.91 3.52
C ALA A 46 7.88 -2.62 4.11
N ARG A 47 7.76 -2.68 5.44
CA ARG A 47 6.50 -2.35 6.13
C ARG A 47 6.11 -0.87 5.98
N LEU A 48 7.07 0.04 5.99
CA LEU A 48 6.80 1.47 5.76
C LEU A 48 6.31 1.72 4.33
N LEU A 49 6.95 1.10 3.32
CA LEU A 49 6.55 1.19 1.92
C LEU A 49 5.16 0.60 1.68
N LEU A 50 4.91 -0.60 2.21
CA LEU A 50 3.61 -1.25 2.12
C LEU A 50 2.51 -0.36 2.74
N ARG A 51 2.80 0.28 3.88
CA ARG A 51 1.85 1.18 4.53
C ARG A 51 1.62 2.44 3.71
N ALA A 52 2.67 3.02 3.12
CA ALA A 52 2.53 4.16 2.20
C ALA A 52 1.64 3.80 1.00
N GLU A 53 1.84 2.61 0.40
CA GLU A 53 1.00 2.09 -0.68
C GLU A 53 -0.46 1.94 -0.25
N GLY A 54 -0.75 1.23 0.84
CA GLY A 54 -2.12 0.94 1.28
C GLY A 54 -2.89 2.18 1.75
N VAL A 55 -2.20 3.12 2.43
CA VAL A 55 -2.79 4.41 2.85
C VAL A 55 -3.12 5.26 1.62
N ALA A 56 -2.20 5.39 0.66
CA ALA A 56 -2.42 6.15 -0.56
C ALA A 56 -3.53 5.52 -1.42
N SER A 57 -3.53 4.20 -1.58
CA SER A 57 -4.57 3.47 -2.29
C SER A 57 -5.96 3.68 -1.68
N SER A 58 -6.06 3.70 -0.36
CA SER A 58 -7.33 3.98 0.33
C SER A 58 -7.74 5.45 0.22
N PHE A 59 -6.76 6.37 0.26
CA PHE A 59 -6.99 7.82 0.10
C PHE A 59 -7.62 8.15 -1.27
N ILE A 60 -7.19 7.51 -2.35
CA ILE A 60 -7.76 7.67 -3.70
C ILE A 60 -9.27 7.38 -3.70
N GLU A 61 -9.72 6.43 -2.88
CA GLU A 61 -11.13 6.06 -2.70
C GLU A 61 -11.86 6.89 -1.61
N GLY A 62 -11.23 7.95 -1.10
CA GLY A 62 -11.80 8.80 -0.07
C GLY A 62 -11.80 8.19 1.33
N VAL A 63 -11.12 7.06 1.56
CA VAL A 63 -10.97 6.43 2.88
C VAL A 63 -9.70 6.92 3.56
N THR A 64 -9.85 7.65 4.66
CA THR A 64 -8.73 8.22 5.42
C THR A 64 -8.83 7.90 6.89
N ALA A 65 -7.70 7.62 7.54
CA ALA A 65 -7.58 7.43 8.98
C ALA A 65 -6.20 7.87 9.47
N PRO A 66 -6.07 8.28 10.75
CA PRO A 66 -4.76 8.50 11.35
C PRO A 66 -3.91 7.22 11.32
N VAL A 67 -2.62 7.35 11.00
CA VAL A 67 -1.71 6.18 10.86
C VAL A 67 -1.65 5.37 12.15
N VAL A 68 -1.70 6.03 13.31
CA VAL A 68 -1.73 5.34 14.62
C VAL A 68 -2.95 4.43 14.74
N ASP A 69 -4.12 4.91 14.33
CA ASP A 69 -5.36 4.12 14.40
C ASP A 69 -5.31 2.93 13.43
N ILE A 70 -4.68 3.11 12.24
CA ILE A 70 -4.46 2.03 11.29
C ILE A 70 -3.56 0.94 11.90
N VAL A 71 -2.43 1.33 12.52
CA VAL A 71 -1.52 0.37 13.18
C VAL A 71 -2.19 -0.37 14.33
N LEU A 72 -3.06 0.32 15.09
CA LEU A 72 -3.84 -0.32 16.14
C LEU A 72 -4.88 -1.28 15.58
N ALA A 73 -5.52 -0.94 14.47
CA ALA A 73 -6.48 -1.81 13.79
C ALA A 73 -5.81 -3.05 13.17
N GLU A 74 -4.59 -2.93 12.63
CA GLU A 74 -3.79 -4.08 12.16
C GLU A 74 -3.47 -5.07 13.30
N ALA A 75 -3.33 -4.57 14.53
CA ALA A 75 -2.99 -5.39 15.70
C ALA A 75 -4.20 -5.99 16.43
N ASP A 76 -5.41 -5.52 16.15
CA ASP A 76 -6.66 -5.94 16.81
C ASP A 76 -7.65 -6.53 15.81
N GLU A 77 -7.63 -7.83 15.63
CA GLU A 77 -8.57 -8.58 14.78
C GLU A 77 -10.05 -8.38 15.17
N ARG A 78 -10.33 -7.83 16.35
CA ARG A 78 -11.67 -7.54 16.85
C ARG A 78 -12.04 -6.06 16.70
N ALA A 79 -11.19 -5.26 16.05
CA ALA A 79 -11.51 -3.86 15.76
C ALA A 79 -12.84 -3.79 15.00
N GLY A 80 -13.79 -3.04 15.52
CA GLY A 80 -15.07 -2.82 14.85
C GLY A 80 -14.90 -2.07 13.51
N PRO A 81 -15.95 -2.02 12.68
CA PRO A 81 -15.92 -1.30 11.41
C PRO A 81 -15.51 0.17 11.59
N SER A 82 -14.44 0.57 10.93
CA SER A 82 -13.93 1.94 10.96
C SER A 82 -13.06 2.20 9.72
N ALA A 83 -12.83 3.47 9.39
CA ALA A 83 -11.93 3.83 8.30
C ALA A 83 -10.52 3.23 8.51
N ALA A 84 -10.01 3.21 9.74
CA ALA A 84 -8.73 2.60 10.07
C ALA A 84 -8.73 1.08 9.80
N ALA A 85 -9.79 0.37 10.18
CA ALA A 85 -9.94 -1.05 9.89
C ALA A 85 -10.02 -1.34 8.38
N TRP A 86 -10.67 -0.48 7.60
CA TRP A 86 -10.75 -0.64 6.15
C TRP A 86 -9.40 -0.39 5.47
N VAL A 87 -8.60 0.56 5.96
CA VAL A 87 -7.21 0.74 5.48
C VAL A 87 -6.35 -0.46 5.87
N ALA A 88 -6.48 -0.99 7.09
CA ALA A 88 -5.78 -2.19 7.54
C ALA A 88 -6.14 -3.41 6.69
N ALA A 89 -7.42 -3.58 6.33
CA ALA A 89 -7.88 -4.64 5.42
C ALA A 89 -7.27 -4.49 4.01
N ASN A 90 -7.10 -3.26 3.50
CA ASN A 90 -6.40 -3.02 2.24
C ASN A 90 -4.91 -3.45 2.33
N LEU A 91 -4.23 -3.13 3.43
CA LEU A 91 -2.85 -3.57 3.66
C LEU A 91 -2.75 -5.10 3.70
N ALA A 92 -3.71 -5.77 4.34
CA ALA A 92 -3.77 -7.23 4.38
C ALA A 92 -3.98 -7.83 2.98
N ALA A 93 -4.86 -7.25 2.15
CA ALA A 93 -5.07 -7.71 0.77
C ALA A 93 -3.81 -7.54 -0.10
N VAL A 94 -3.08 -6.42 0.04
CA VAL A 94 -1.78 -6.23 -0.65
C VAL A 94 -0.80 -7.30 -0.17
N THR A 95 -0.68 -7.53 1.14
CA THR A 95 0.25 -8.54 1.70
C THR A 95 -0.05 -9.94 1.15
N GLU A 96 -1.32 -10.35 1.14
CA GLU A 96 -1.76 -11.63 0.57
C GLU A 96 -1.37 -11.76 -0.91
N ALA A 97 -1.58 -10.70 -1.69
CA ALA A 97 -1.21 -10.68 -3.10
C ALA A 97 0.31 -10.81 -3.32
N LEU A 98 1.13 -10.17 -2.47
CA LEU A 98 2.59 -10.26 -2.56
C LEU A 98 3.11 -11.67 -2.24
N GLU A 99 2.52 -12.35 -1.27
CA GLU A 99 2.84 -13.74 -0.95
C GLU A 99 2.48 -14.66 -2.13
N GLU A 100 1.32 -14.46 -2.75
CA GLU A 100 0.91 -15.22 -3.94
C GLU A 100 1.81 -14.93 -5.15
N ALA A 101 2.28 -13.69 -5.33
CA ALA A 101 3.19 -13.32 -6.43
C ALA A 101 4.48 -14.16 -6.45
N GLN A 102 4.91 -14.67 -5.30
CA GLN A 102 6.10 -15.54 -5.17
C GLN A 102 5.82 -17.00 -5.52
N THR A 103 4.57 -17.45 -5.54
CA THR A 103 4.23 -18.87 -5.54
C THR A 103 3.66 -19.41 -6.84
N GLY A 104 3.00 -18.57 -7.66
CA GLY A 104 2.33 -19.09 -8.85
C GLY A 104 1.77 -18.02 -9.79
N PRO A 105 1.11 -18.42 -10.87
CA PRO A 105 0.45 -17.52 -11.80
C PRO A 105 -0.79 -16.87 -11.16
N LEU A 106 -1.21 -15.72 -11.72
CA LEU A 106 -2.46 -15.08 -11.33
C LEU A 106 -3.66 -15.93 -11.76
N MET A 107 -4.62 -16.07 -10.85
CA MET A 107 -5.92 -16.71 -11.12
C MET A 107 -7.04 -15.72 -10.78
N VAL A 108 -8.20 -15.86 -11.44
CA VAL A 108 -9.38 -15.04 -11.10
C VAL A 108 -9.77 -15.22 -9.63
N ASP A 109 -9.62 -16.44 -9.09
CA ASP A 109 -9.89 -16.73 -7.68
C ASP A 109 -8.93 -15.97 -6.72
N SER A 110 -7.70 -15.68 -7.13
CA SER A 110 -6.78 -14.81 -6.36
C SER A 110 -7.38 -13.42 -6.17
N MET A 111 -7.86 -12.80 -7.24
CA MET A 111 -8.52 -11.48 -7.17
C MET A 111 -9.77 -11.51 -6.27
N CYS A 112 -10.55 -12.61 -6.31
CA CYS A 112 -11.70 -12.81 -5.44
C CYS A 112 -11.29 -12.97 -3.96
N ARG A 113 -10.17 -13.65 -3.66
CA ARG A 113 -9.63 -13.77 -2.29
C ARG A 113 -9.17 -12.41 -1.77
N TRP A 114 -8.35 -11.68 -2.52
CA TRP A 114 -7.91 -10.33 -2.16
C TRP A 114 -9.09 -9.39 -1.91
N HIS A 115 -10.12 -9.48 -2.76
CA HIS A 115 -11.35 -8.70 -2.56
C HIS A 115 -12.08 -9.09 -1.27
N ARG A 116 -12.10 -10.37 -0.91
CA ARG A 116 -12.70 -10.82 0.37
C ARG A 116 -11.95 -10.24 1.56
N THR A 117 -10.63 -10.28 1.53
CA THR A 117 -9.77 -9.68 2.56
C THR A 117 -9.96 -8.17 2.64
N LEU A 118 -9.91 -7.47 1.50
CA LEU A 118 -10.13 -6.02 1.39
C LEU A 118 -11.46 -5.58 2.01
N MET A 119 -12.54 -6.33 1.76
CA MET A 119 -13.89 -5.95 2.15
C MET A 119 -14.26 -6.39 3.58
N THR A 120 -13.31 -6.96 4.33
CA THR A 120 -13.51 -7.34 5.74
C THR A 120 -13.91 -6.12 6.57
N GLY A 121 -15.06 -6.21 7.25
CA GLY A 121 -15.59 -5.12 8.06
C GLY A 121 -16.14 -3.92 7.28
N SER A 122 -16.18 -3.97 5.94
CA SER A 122 -16.80 -2.94 5.11
C SER A 122 -18.33 -2.98 5.22
N PRO A 123 -19.03 -1.89 4.86
CA PRO A 123 -20.50 -1.87 4.82
C PRO A 123 -21.08 -2.66 3.64
N THR A 124 -20.26 -3.18 2.73
CA THR A 124 -20.69 -3.95 1.56
C THR A 124 -21.39 -5.24 2.00
N PRO A 125 -22.58 -5.53 1.49
CA PRO A 125 -23.29 -6.76 1.83
C PRO A 125 -22.47 -8.02 1.55
N SER A 126 -22.48 -8.99 2.48
CA SER A 126 -21.62 -10.18 2.43
C SER A 126 -21.79 -11.01 1.14
N ARG A 127 -22.98 -10.97 0.51
CA ARG A 127 -23.24 -11.63 -0.78
C ARG A 127 -22.41 -11.09 -1.95
N HIS A 128 -21.80 -9.90 -1.80
CA HIS A 128 -20.95 -9.27 -2.81
C HIS A 128 -19.47 -9.34 -2.47
N VAL A 129 -19.12 -9.84 -1.29
CA VAL A 129 -17.73 -9.90 -0.81
C VAL A 129 -16.99 -11.10 -1.40
N GLY A 130 -15.95 -10.84 -2.18
CA GLY A 130 -15.16 -11.87 -2.85
C GLY A 130 -15.90 -12.57 -3.99
N VAL A 131 -16.91 -11.92 -4.57
CA VAL A 131 -17.77 -12.48 -5.61
C VAL A 131 -17.84 -11.52 -6.80
N VAL A 132 -17.62 -12.04 -8.00
CA VAL A 132 -17.82 -11.30 -9.25
C VAL A 132 -19.29 -10.90 -9.36
N ARG A 133 -19.54 -9.64 -9.70
CA ARG A 133 -20.90 -9.09 -9.80
C ARG A 133 -21.76 -9.82 -10.81
N THR A 134 -23.03 -9.97 -10.47
CA THR A 134 -24.09 -10.51 -11.33
C THR A 134 -25.07 -9.43 -11.77
N GLU A 135 -24.85 -8.19 -11.36
CA GLU A 135 -25.66 -7.03 -11.71
C GLU A 135 -24.86 -6.06 -12.57
N GLN A 136 -25.55 -5.17 -13.32
CA GLN A 136 -24.93 -4.17 -14.16
C GLN A 136 -24.16 -3.15 -13.29
N GLY A 137 -22.87 -2.99 -13.55
CA GLY A 137 -22.04 -1.98 -12.90
C GLY A 137 -21.97 -0.69 -13.73
N TRP A 138 -21.60 0.41 -13.04
CA TRP A 138 -21.29 1.69 -13.69
C TRP A 138 -20.32 2.49 -12.85
N ILE A 139 -19.64 3.46 -13.47
CA ILE A 139 -18.67 4.35 -12.83
C ILE A 139 -19.13 5.80 -13.02
N GLY A 140 -19.15 6.55 -11.89
CA GLY A 140 -19.66 7.93 -11.85
C GLY A 140 -21.17 7.99 -11.98
N GLY A 141 -21.74 9.17 -11.67
CA GLY A 141 -23.18 9.35 -11.66
C GLY A 141 -23.92 8.61 -10.53
N THR A 142 -25.22 8.75 -10.53
CA THR A 142 -26.11 8.11 -9.53
C THR A 142 -26.82 6.86 -10.09
N SER A 143 -26.76 6.67 -11.39
CA SER A 143 -27.38 5.56 -12.09
C SER A 143 -26.64 5.26 -13.40
N PRO A 144 -26.90 4.11 -14.02
CA PRO A 144 -26.36 3.82 -15.35
C PRO A 144 -26.76 4.84 -16.43
N LEU A 145 -27.80 5.65 -16.22
CA LEU A 145 -28.28 6.63 -17.21
C LEU A 145 -27.45 7.90 -17.24
N ASP A 146 -26.84 8.28 -16.13
CA ASP A 146 -25.96 9.45 -15.94
C ASP A 146 -24.49 9.09 -15.67
N ALA A 147 -24.15 7.82 -15.82
CA ALA A 147 -22.82 7.28 -15.58
C ALA A 147 -21.79 7.79 -16.62
N HIS A 148 -20.56 8.00 -16.17
CA HIS A 148 -19.42 8.26 -17.05
C HIS A 148 -19.01 7.03 -17.86
N LEU A 149 -19.19 5.84 -17.27
CA LEU A 149 -18.96 4.56 -17.91
C LEU A 149 -20.01 3.55 -17.42
N VAL A 150 -20.71 2.92 -18.35
CA VAL A 150 -21.46 1.69 -18.08
C VAL A 150 -20.56 0.51 -18.42
N THR A 151 -20.21 -0.25 -17.42
CA THR A 151 -19.26 -1.36 -17.53
C THR A 151 -19.83 -2.54 -18.30
N PRO A 152 -19.06 -3.58 -18.67
CA PRO A 152 -19.54 -4.73 -19.41
C PRO A 152 -20.77 -5.38 -18.76
N PRO A 153 -21.67 -5.98 -19.54
CA PRO A 153 -22.76 -6.80 -19.01
C PRO A 153 -22.21 -7.90 -18.09
N PRO A 154 -22.91 -8.24 -16.99
CA PRO A 154 -22.39 -9.17 -15.98
C PRO A 154 -22.06 -10.56 -16.55
N GLU A 155 -22.78 -11.04 -17.56
CA GLU A 155 -22.52 -12.32 -18.21
C GLU A 155 -21.19 -12.38 -18.97
N GLN A 156 -20.59 -11.22 -19.32
CA GLN A 156 -19.30 -11.15 -20.00
C GLN A 156 -18.12 -11.00 -19.03
N VAL A 157 -18.38 -10.59 -17.79
CA VAL A 157 -17.31 -10.28 -16.81
C VAL A 157 -16.41 -11.48 -16.52
N PRO A 158 -16.91 -12.70 -16.29
CA PRO A 158 -16.05 -13.85 -16.05
C PRO A 158 -15.06 -14.10 -17.18
N GLY A 159 -15.51 -14.14 -18.45
CA GLY A 159 -14.63 -14.37 -19.59
C GLY A 159 -13.64 -13.23 -19.87
N LEU A 160 -13.95 -12.00 -19.45
CA LEU A 160 -13.00 -10.86 -19.51
C LEU A 160 -11.97 -10.92 -18.38
N LEU A 161 -12.32 -11.49 -17.22
CA LEU A 161 -11.38 -11.70 -16.13
C LEU A 161 -10.41 -12.86 -16.43
N ASP A 162 -10.90 -13.94 -17.04
CA ASP A 162 -10.05 -15.05 -17.50
C ASP A 162 -9.01 -14.54 -18.50
N ASP A 163 -9.46 -13.77 -19.50
CA ASP A 163 -8.58 -13.15 -20.49
C ASP A 163 -7.55 -12.17 -19.85
N LEU A 164 -7.98 -11.40 -18.87
CA LEU A 164 -7.07 -10.51 -18.13
C LEU A 164 -6.03 -11.31 -17.34
N ALA A 165 -6.43 -12.41 -16.70
CA ALA A 165 -5.49 -13.26 -15.97
C ALA A 165 -4.47 -13.90 -16.92
N ASP A 166 -4.90 -14.37 -18.09
CA ASP A 166 -4.02 -14.89 -19.13
C ASP A 166 -3.04 -13.82 -19.62
N TYR A 167 -3.51 -12.58 -19.86
CA TYR A 167 -2.65 -11.46 -20.24
C TYR A 167 -1.60 -11.13 -19.17
N VAL A 168 -1.99 -11.11 -17.91
CA VAL A 168 -1.09 -10.80 -16.78
C VAL A 168 -0.03 -11.87 -16.59
N ASN A 169 -0.31 -13.12 -16.96
CA ASN A 169 0.64 -14.22 -16.88
C ASN A 169 1.61 -14.29 -18.07
N ARG A 170 1.49 -13.43 -19.09
CA ARG A 170 2.47 -13.30 -20.17
C ARG A 170 3.80 -12.76 -19.62
N ASP A 171 4.90 -13.17 -20.22
CA ASP A 171 6.26 -12.75 -19.88
C ASP A 171 6.96 -11.94 -20.98
N ASP A 172 6.34 -11.82 -22.14
CA ASP A 172 6.84 -11.16 -23.35
C ASP A 172 6.52 -9.64 -23.42
N VAL A 173 5.69 -9.13 -22.50
CA VAL A 173 5.37 -7.69 -22.36
C VAL A 173 6.27 -7.05 -21.30
N ASP A 174 6.72 -5.80 -21.48
CA ASP A 174 7.47 -5.14 -20.41
C ASP A 174 6.61 -4.96 -19.14
N PRO A 175 7.21 -5.14 -17.94
CA PRO A 175 6.44 -5.21 -16.68
C PRO A 175 5.64 -3.95 -16.35
N VAL A 176 6.15 -2.78 -16.70
CA VAL A 176 5.48 -1.50 -16.38
C VAL A 176 4.31 -1.26 -17.32
N SER A 177 4.48 -1.50 -18.63
CA SER A 177 3.38 -1.41 -19.60
C SER A 177 2.33 -2.47 -19.32
N GLN A 178 2.74 -3.70 -18.95
CA GLN A 178 1.80 -4.76 -18.58
C GLN A 178 0.95 -4.35 -17.36
N ALA A 179 1.58 -3.81 -16.31
CA ALA A 179 0.87 -3.35 -15.12
C ALA A 179 -0.10 -2.20 -15.44
N ALA A 180 0.32 -1.24 -16.28
CA ALA A 180 -0.53 -0.13 -16.71
C ALA A 180 -1.77 -0.62 -17.47
N ILE A 181 -1.57 -1.47 -18.48
CA ILE A 181 -2.64 -1.98 -19.35
C ILE A 181 -3.58 -2.88 -18.54
N ALA A 182 -3.04 -3.80 -17.73
CA ALA A 182 -3.84 -4.68 -16.89
C ALA A 182 -4.69 -3.90 -15.89
N HIS A 183 -4.15 -2.85 -15.28
CA HIS A 183 -4.88 -2.01 -14.35
C HIS A 183 -6.05 -1.28 -15.05
N ALA A 184 -5.81 -0.63 -16.19
CA ALA A 184 -6.85 0.07 -16.92
C ALA A 184 -7.94 -0.88 -17.42
N GLN A 185 -7.56 -2.07 -17.90
CA GLN A 185 -8.49 -3.12 -18.31
C GLN A 185 -9.36 -3.58 -17.14
N PHE A 186 -8.75 -3.82 -15.97
CA PHE A 186 -9.46 -4.21 -14.76
C PHE A 186 -10.48 -3.14 -14.33
N GLU A 187 -10.08 -1.84 -14.36
CA GLU A 187 -10.97 -0.73 -14.05
C GLU A 187 -12.17 -0.65 -15.01
N ILE A 188 -11.98 -0.96 -16.29
CA ILE A 188 -13.05 -0.98 -17.28
C ILE A 188 -13.97 -2.19 -17.07
N ILE A 189 -13.43 -3.38 -16.81
CA ILE A 189 -14.22 -4.59 -16.50
C ILE A 189 -15.06 -4.38 -15.26
N HIS A 190 -14.49 -3.75 -14.24
CA HIS A 190 -15.15 -3.41 -12.97
C HIS A 190 -15.89 -4.60 -12.36
N PRO A 191 -15.14 -5.67 -12.01
CA PRO A 191 -15.75 -6.98 -11.75
C PRO A 191 -16.50 -7.11 -10.44
N PHE A 192 -16.29 -6.20 -9.49
CA PHE A 192 -16.89 -6.26 -8.16
C PHE A 192 -17.96 -5.16 -7.97
N ALA A 193 -18.82 -5.34 -6.98
CA ALA A 193 -19.85 -4.35 -6.64
C ALA A 193 -19.24 -3.09 -5.99
N ASP A 194 -18.09 -3.22 -5.32
CA ASP A 194 -17.32 -2.15 -4.68
C ASP A 194 -15.84 -2.57 -4.62
N GLY A 195 -14.92 -1.66 -4.29
CA GLY A 195 -13.51 -1.97 -4.06
C GLY A 195 -12.66 -2.23 -5.30
N ASN A 196 -13.18 -2.01 -6.51
CA ASN A 196 -12.46 -2.28 -7.75
C ASN A 196 -11.14 -1.50 -7.83
N GLY A 197 -11.13 -0.18 -7.59
CA GLY A 197 -9.92 0.62 -7.66
C GLY A 197 -8.81 0.10 -6.74
N ARG A 198 -9.14 -0.29 -5.51
CA ARG A 198 -8.16 -0.85 -4.57
C ARG A 198 -7.62 -2.21 -5.06
N ILE A 199 -8.48 -3.11 -5.55
CA ILE A 199 -8.03 -4.40 -6.11
C ILE A 199 -7.24 -4.21 -7.40
N GLY A 200 -7.61 -3.26 -8.26
CA GLY A 200 -6.81 -2.91 -9.45
C GLY A 200 -5.39 -2.46 -9.07
N ARG A 201 -5.20 -1.71 -7.98
CA ARG A 201 -3.88 -1.32 -7.49
C ARG A 201 -3.14 -2.47 -6.77
N VAL A 202 -3.86 -3.38 -6.10
CA VAL A 202 -3.29 -4.66 -5.62
C VAL A 202 -2.73 -5.47 -6.78
N LEU A 203 -3.46 -5.56 -7.90
CA LEU A 203 -3.00 -6.23 -9.12
C LEU A 203 -1.72 -5.59 -9.69
N VAL A 204 -1.62 -4.26 -9.69
CA VAL A 204 -0.37 -3.55 -10.06
C VAL A 204 0.80 -3.99 -9.19
N ALA A 205 0.62 -4.00 -7.86
CA ALA A 205 1.66 -4.42 -6.92
C ALA A 205 2.07 -5.89 -7.17
N TRP A 206 1.11 -6.77 -7.39
CA TRP A 206 1.34 -8.19 -7.72
C TRP A 206 2.19 -8.33 -8.99
N ILE A 207 1.83 -7.64 -10.09
CA ILE A 207 2.54 -7.71 -11.37
C ILE A 207 3.99 -7.24 -11.20
N LEU A 208 4.20 -6.07 -10.62
CA LEU A 208 5.54 -5.51 -10.46
C LEU A 208 6.44 -6.39 -9.59
N VAL A 209 5.91 -6.89 -8.46
CA VAL A 209 6.67 -7.79 -7.58
C VAL A 209 7.04 -9.09 -8.28
N ARG A 210 6.09 -9.72 -8.95
CA ARG A 210 6.35 -10.98 -9.67
C ARG A 210 7.32 -10.82 -10.84
N ARG A 211 7.06 -9.82 -11.69
CA ARG A 211 7.81 -9.65 -12.94
C ARG A 211 9.22 -9.10 -12.73
N LEU A 212 9.44 -8.30 -11.69
CA LEU A 212 10.73 -7.72 -11.33
C LEU A 212 11.40 -8.45 -10.15
N SER A 213 10.82 -9.54 -9.67
CA SER A 213 11.34 -10.32 -8.53
C SER A 213 11.63 -9.46 -7.30
N LEU A 214 10.73 -8.52 -7.00
CA LEU A 214 10.91 -7.58 -5.90
C LEU A 214 10.53 -8.23 -4.56
N VAL A 215 11.22 -7.85 -3.50
CA VAL A 215 10.85 -8.22 -2.12
C VAL A 215 9.67 -7.37 -1.60
N THR A 216 9.58 -6.13 -2.10
CA THR A 216 8.57 -5.14 -1.67
C THR A 216 8.08 -4.37 -2.88
N PRO A 217 6.77 -4.11 -3.01
CA PRO A 217 6.27 -3.30 -4.11
C PRO A 217 6.73 -1.85 -3.96
N PRO A 218 7.03 -1.16 -5.07
CA PRO A 218 7.13 0.29 -5.06
C PRO A 218 5.76 0.89 -4.70
N PRO A 219 5.69 2.00 -3.93
CA PRO A 219 4.43 2.60 -3.50
C PRO A 219 3.78 3.41 -4.64
N VAL A 220 3.31 2.73 -5.70
CA VAL A 220 2.76 3.34 -6.92
C VAL A 220 1.53 4.20 -6.62
N SER A 221 0.70 3.79 -5.67
CA SER A 221 -0.48 4.55 -5.26
C SER A 221 -0.15 5.93 -4.70
N THR A 222 1.07 6.17 -4.20
CA THR A 222 1.49 7.52 -3.77
C THR A 222 1.59 8.47 -4.97
N GLY A 223 2.13 8.00 -6.08
CA GLY A 223 2.18 8.76 -7.34
C GLY A 223 0.79 9.00 -7.93
N ILE A 224 -0.08 8.00 -7.89
CA ILE A 224 -1.48 8.14 -8.34
C ILE A 224 -2.23 9.14 -7.46
N ALA A 225 -2.06 9.08 -6.14
CA ALA A 225 -2.71 10.00 -5.20
C ALA A 225 -2.25 11.46 -5.35
N ALA A 226 -1.02 11.68 -5.84
CA ALA A 226 -0.50 13.01 -6.12
C ALA A 226 -1.17 13.67 -7.35
N ASP A 227 -1.70 12.88 -8.29
CA ASP A 227 -2.39 13.37 -9.51
C ASP A 227 -3.62 12.50 -9.83
N VAL A 228 -4.62 12.53 -8.96
CA VAL A 228 -5.89 11.81 -9.16
C VAL A 228 -6.63 12.27 -10.43
N GLY A 229 -6.48 13.55 -10.81
CA GLY A 229 -7.08 14.07 -12.03
C GLY A 229 -6.45 13.46 -13.30
N GLY A 230 -5.12 13.38 -13.35
CA GLY A 230 -4.38 12.72 -14.41
C GLY A 230 -4.68 11.23 -14.48
N TYR A 231 -4.81 10.58 -13.33
CA TYR A 231 -5.22 9.18 -13.25
C TYR A 231 -6.58 8.93 -13.92
N GLY A 232 -7.62 9.68 -13.53
CA GLY A 232 -8.94 9.53 -14.11
C GLY A 232 -8.97 9.85 -15.61
N SER A 233 -8.28 10.91 -16.03
CA SER A 233 -8.15 11.29 -17.44
C SER A 233 -7.43 10.22 -18.25
N GLY A 234 -6.37 9.64 -17.71
CA GLY A 234 -5.59 8.56 -18.34
C GLY A 234 -6.42 7.31 -18.59
N LEU A 235 -7.24 6.88 -17.63
CA LEU A 235 -8.17 5.76 -17.81
C LEU A 235 -9.21 6.02 -18.91
N VAL A 236 -9.68 7.27 -19.03
CA VAL A 236 -10.56 7.66 -20.13
C VAL A 236 -9.84 7.57 -21.47
N LEU A 237 -8.60 8.08 -21.58
CA LEU A 237 -7.80 8.01 -22.80
C LEU A 237 -7.52 6.55 -23.21
N PHE A 238 -7.17 5.69 -22.27
CA PHE A 238 -7.00 4.25 -22.52
C PHE A 238 -8.27 3.63 -23.14
N ARG A 239 -9.44 3.91 -22.55
CA ARG A 239 -10.73 3.44 -23.05
C ARG A 239 -11.04 3.95 -24.47
N LEU A 240 -10.56 5.13 -24.81
CA LEU A 240 -10.73 5.73 -26.14
C LEU A 240 -9.69 5.25 -27.17
N GLY A 241 -8.75 4.36 -26.75
CA GLY A 241 -7.73 3.76 -27.62
C GLY A 241 -6.37 4.48 -27.58
N ASP A 242 -6.21 5.57 -26.82
CA ASP A 242 -4.90 6.22 -26.61
C ASP A 242 -4.15 5.51 -25.48
N HIS A 243 -3.67 4.29 -25.78
CA HIS A 243 -2.92 3.47 -24.83
C HIS A 243 -1.58 4.12 -24.46
N ASP A 244 -0.96 4.82 -25.42
CA ASP A 244 0.32 5.51 -25.21
C ASP A 244 0.24 6.60 -24.13
N ALA A 245 -0.79 7.44 -24.17
CA ALA A 245 -0.97 8.50 -23.18
C ALA A 245 -1.13 7.93 -21.77
N TRP A 246 -1.92 6.88 -21.63
CA TRP A 246 -2.11 6.19 -20.35
C TRP A 246 -0.83 5.55 -19.84
N VAL A 247 -0.15 4.73 -20.66
CA VAL A 247 1.07 4.02 -20.25
C VAL A 247 2.18 5.02 -19.87
N ARG A 248 2.32 6.13 -20.60
CA ARG A 248 3.30 7.19 -20.25
C ARG A 248 3.01 7.80 -18.88
N TRP A 249 1.76 8.17 -18.63
CA TRP A 249 1.37 8.74 -17.34
C TRP A 249 1.63 7.73 -16.19
N PHE A 250 1.23 6.49 -16.38
CA PHE A 250 1.42 5.43 -15.41
C PHE A 250 2.91 5.14 -15.16
N ALA A 251 3.73 5.11 -16.20
CA ALA A 251 5.18 4.94 -16.09
C ALA A 251 5.83 6.07 -15.28
N ASP A 252 5.34 7.31 -15.40
CA ASP A 252 5.81 8.42 -14.57
C ASP A 252 5.46 8.22 -13.08
N ALA A 253 4.25 7.72 -12.77
CA ALA A 253 3.86 7.37 -11.40
C ALA A 253 4.74 6.24 -10.83
N VAL A 254 4.99 5.18 -11.61
CA VAL A 254 5.89 4.07 -11.21
C VAL A 254 7.33 4.56 -11.01
N SER A 255 7.84 5.41 -11.90
CA SER A 255 9.17 6.01 -11.78
C SER A 255 9.28 6.88 -10.51
N GLY A 256 8.22 7.63 -10.19
CA GLY A 256 8.10 8.39 -8.94
C GLY A 256 8.16 7.49 -7.71
N ALA A 257 7.46 6.37 -7.74
CA ALA A 257 7.44 5.39 -6.66
C ALA A 257 8.83 4.77 -6.40
N GLY A 258 9.59 4.43 -7.45
CA GLY A 258 10.96 3.93 -7.31
C GLY A 258 11.89 4.97 -6.65
N ARG A 259 11.79 6.24 -7.06
CA ARG A 259 12.55 7.34 -6.41
C ARG A 259 12.13 7.57 -4.96
N ALA A 260 10.82 7.52 -4.67
CA ALA A 260 10.31 7.66 -3.30
C ALA A 260 10.81 6.54 -2.38
N GLN A 261 10.96 5.33 -2.90
CA GLN A 261 11.56 4.20 -2.18
C GLN A 261 13.03 4.50 -1.81
N GLN A 262 13.85 4.97 -2.76
CA GLN A 262 15.25 5.36 -2.50
C GLN A 262 15.33 6.47 -1.45
N GLU A 263 14.48 7.48 -1.57
CA GLU A 263 14.43 8.59 -0.62
C GLU A 263 14.03 8.13 0.78
N LEU A 264 13.04 7.25 0.91
CA LEU A 264 12.62 6.68 2.19
C LEU A 264 13.78 5.98 2.89
N VAL A 265 14.56 5.15 2.18
CA VAL A 265 15.76 4.49 2.72
C VAL A 265 16.73 5.52 3.27
N ALA A 266 17.04 6.56 2.49
CA ALA A 266 17.98 7.62 2.88
C ALA A 266 17.46 8.43 4.09
N VAL A 267 16.15 8.76 4.10
CA VAL A 267 15.52 9.51 5.20
C VAL A 267 15.55 8.70 6.49
N VAL A 268 15.12 7.44 6.48
CA VAL A 268 15.12 6.59 7.67
C VAL A 268 16.54 6.42 8.21
N GLY A 269 17.54 6.23 7.35
CA GLY A 269 18.94 6.15 7.76
C GLY A 269 19.44 7.45 8.41
N ARG A 270 19.01 8.62 7.91
CA ARG A 270 19.33 9.91 8.54
C ARG A 270 18.65 10.05 9.91
N LEU A 271 17.35 9.70 9.99
CA LEU A 271 16.60 9.74 11.25
C LEU A 271 17.24 8.87 12.33
N GLN A 272 17.62 7.64 12.00
CA GLN A 272 18.27 6.73 12.95
C GLN A 272 19.60 7.30 13.48
N ARG A 273 20.40 7.95 12.64
CA ARG A 273 21.64 8.64 13.09
C ARG A 273 21.32 9.80 14.03
N THR A 274 20.40 10.67 13.64
CA THR A 274 19.96 11.83 14.44
C THR A 274 19.40 11.39 15.80
N TRP A 275 18.60 10.34 15.83
CA TRP A 275 18.04 9.80 17.08
C TRP A 275 19.12 9.23 18.00
N ARG A 276 20.14 8.56 17.44
CA ARG A 276 21.28 8.07 18.23
C ARG A 276 22.04 9.24 18.84
N GLU A 277 22.25 10.32 18.09
CA GLU A 277 22.89 11.54 18.57
C GLU A 277 22.08 12.21 19.69
N ARG A 278 20.76 12.39 19.49
CA ARG A 278 19.85 12.93 20.52
C ARG A 278 19.85 12.07 21.79
N LEU A 279 19.80 10.75 21.64
CA LEU A 279 19.79 9.82 22.77
C LEU A 279 21.14 9.79 23.51
N ALA A 280 22.27 9.99 22.83
CA ALA A 280 23.60 10.06 23.40
C ALA A 280 23.92 11.40 24.07
N ALA A 281 23.22 12.48 23.70
CA ALA A 281 23.50 13.82 24.17
C ALA A 281 23.34 13.94 25.69
N PRO A 282 24.24 14.67 26.39
CA PRO A 282 24.05 14.98 27.80
C PRO A 282 22.79 15.81 28.00
N ARG A 283 21.99 15.46 28.99
CA ARG A 283 20.76 16.18 29.35
C ARG A 283 20.81 16.53 30.81
N GLU A 284 20.33 17.75 31.16
CA GLU A 284 20.33 18.25 32.54
C GLU A 284 19.49 17.29 33.42
N GLY A 285 20.04 16.91 34.56
CA GLY A 285 19.42 15.97 35.50
C GLY A 285 19.38 14.50 35.09
N THR A 286 19.89 14.14 33.90
CA THR A 286 19.91 12.74 33.43
C THR A 286 21.30 12.14 33.44
N ARG A 287 21.39 10.84 33.82
CA ARG A 287 22.65 10.09 33.74
C ARG A 287 22.90 9.66 32.29
N ARG A 288 24.15 9.79 31.83
CA ARG A 288 24.57 9.25 30.52
C ARG A 288 24.18 7.78 30.40
N LEU A 289 23.49 7.42 29.32
CA LEU A 289 23.08 6.06 29.07
C LEU A 289 24.30 5.15 28.85
N ARG A 290 24.26 3.97 29.44
CA ARG A 290 25.25 2.91 29.17
C ARG A 290 25.05 2.37 27.76
N SER A 291 26.11 1.83 27.14
CA SER A 291 26.06 1.24 25.80
C SER A 291 25.05 0.10 25.66
N ASN A 292 24.77 -0.62 26.76
CA ASN A 292 23.82 -1.72 26.83
C ASN A 292 22.43 -1.31 27.35
N ALA A 293 22.12 -0.02 27.43
CA ALA A 293 20.80 0.44 27.88
C ALA A 293 19.69 -0.01 26.92
N ALA A 294 18.54 -0.41 27.47
CA ALA A 294 17.39 -0.88 26.69
C ALA A 294 16.91 0.17 25.68
N ALA A 295 17.10 1.47 25.95
CA ALA A 295 16.70 2.55 25.06
C ALA A 295 17.35 2.44 23.65
N TRP A 296 18.59 1.97 23.56
CA TRP A 296 19.23 1.74 22.25
C TRP A 296 18.54 0.65 21.46
N ARG A 297 18.18 -0.45 22.10
CA ARG A 297 17.44 -1.56 21.48
C ARG A 297 16.04 -1.14 21.04
N VAL A 298 15.36 -0.32 21.85
CA VAL A 298 14.05 0.24 21.50
C VAL A 298 14.16 1.19 20.29
N LEU A 299 15.21 2.01 20.23
CA LEU A 299 15.47 2.89 19.08
C LEU A 299 15.61 2.08 17.79
N ASP A 300 16.30 0.95 17.82
CA ASP A 300 16.50 0.08 16.66
C ASP A 300 15.19 -0.60 16.19
N MET A 301 14.20 -0.71 17.06
CA MET A 301 12.87 -1.25 16.71
C MET A 301 11.98 -0.24 15.96
N LEU A 302 12.23 1.07 16.08
CA LEU A 302 11.30 2.12 15.63
C LEU A 302 10.90 2.01 14.15
N PRO A 303 11.80 1.78 13.19
CA PRO A 303 11.39 1.66 11.79
C PRO A 303 10.44 0.50 11.53
N ARG A 304 10.50 -0.54 12.36
CA ARG A 304 9.63 -1.73 12.27
C ARG A 304 8.29 -1.54 12.96
N HIS A 305 8.26 -0.75 14.05
CA HIS A 305 7.10 -0.58 14.92
C HIS A 305 6.79 0.90 15.15
N LEU A 306 5.81 1.41 14.42
CA LEU A 306 5.41 2.83 14.48
C LEU A 306 4.72 3.19 15.80
N VAL A 307 4.13 2.21 16.48
CA VAL A 307 3.44 2.37 17.75
C VAL A 307 4.00 1.38 18.77
N LEU A 308 4.43 1.90 19.92
CA LEU A 308 5.00 1.12 21.00
C LEU A 308 4.17 1.25 22.28
N THR A 309 4.13 0.19 23.08
CA THR A 309 3.64 0.20 24.46
C THR A 309 4.68 -0.43 25.38
N GLY A 310 4.66 -0.09 26.67
CA GLY A 310 5.56 -0.71 27.64
C GLY A 310 5.51 -2.24 27.65
N PRO A 311 4.32 -2.87 27.73
CA PRO A 311 4.20 -4.33 27.65
C PRO A 311 4.71 -4.93 26.33
N PHE A 312 4.48 -4.29 25.19
CA PHE A 312 5.00 -4.74 23.90
C PHE A 312 6.53 -4.73 23.89
N VAL A 313 7.15 -3.61 24.28
CA VAL A 313 8.62 -3.51 24.36
C VAL A 313 9.21 -4.50 25.35
N ALA A 314 8.54 -4.75 26.50
CA ALA A 314 8.99 -5.71 27.48
C ALA A 314 9.01 -7.14 26.92
N ALA A 315 7.99 -7.54 26.17
CA ALA A 315 7.89 -8.83 25.52
C ALA A 315 8.91 -8.99 24.38
N GLU A 316 8.98 -8.00 23.48
CA GLU A 316 9.84 -8.06 22.28
C GLU A 316 11.35 -8.07 22.64
N LEU A 317 11.74 -7.33 23.67
CA LEU A 317 13.13 -7.27 24.12
C LEU A 317 13.46 -8.26 25.25
N GLU A 318 12.48 -9.05 25.73
CA GLU A 318 12.62 -9.98 26.86
C GLU A 318 13.19 -9.30 28.11
N ILE A 319 12.64 -8.10 28.46
CA ILE A 319 13.11 -7.31 29.59
C ILE A 319 11.97 -7.03 30.58
N PRO A 320 12.27 -6.73 31.86
CA PRO A 320 11.24 -6.32 32.80
C PRO A 320 10.46 -5.09 32.35
N LEU A 321 9.16 -5.06 32.58
CA LEU A 321 8.28 -3.93 32.22
C LEU A 321 8.78 -2.57 32.77
N LYS A 322 9.39 -2.58 33.97
CA LYS A 322 10.01 -1.38 34.55
C LYS A 322 11.14 -0.83 33.65
N SER A 323 11.97 -1.72 33.09
CA SER A 323 13.08 -1.36 32.19
C SER A 323 12.55 -0.87 30.85
N ALA A 324 11.52 -1.52 30.29
CA ALA A 324 10.86 -1.10 29.06
C ALA A 324 10.26 0.31 29.19
N ASN A 325 9.53 0.57 30.27
CA ASN A 325 8.96 1.91 30.54
C ASN A 325 10.04 2.98 30.81
N ALA A 326 11.20 2.60 31.38
CA ALA A 326 12.31 3.52 31.55
C ALA A 326 12.92 3.89 30.17
N ALA A 327 13.16 2.88 29.32
CA ALA A 327 13.67 3.06 27.96
C ALA A 327 12.76 3.96 27.09
N LEU A 328 11.43 3.78 27.20
CA LEU A 328 10.47 4.64 26.48
C LEU A 328 10.54 6.09 26.96
N ARG A 329 10.68 6.32 28.27
CA ARG A 329 10.87 7.68 28.83
C ARG A 329 12.20 8.30 28.35
N ASP A 330 13.30 7.54 28.36
CA ASP A 330 14.57 8.03 27.86
C ASP A 330 14.46 8.53 26.41
N LEU A 331 13.67 7.83 25.57
CA LEU A 331 13.43 8.22 24.18
C LEU A 331 12.46 9.41 24.05
N VAL A 332 11.50 9.57 24.95
CA VAL A 332 10.65 10.77 25.01
C VAL A 332 11.47 11.98 25.43
N ASP A 333 12.31 11.83 26.47
CA ASP A 333 13.21 12.88 26.93
C ASP A 333 14.29 13.26 25.87
N ALA A 334 14.57 12.34 24.94
CA ALA A 334 15.45 12.55 23.78
C ALA A 334 14.71 13.13 22.55
N GLU A 335 13.43 13.44 22.66
CA GLU A 335 12.59 13.92 21.55
C GLU A 335 12.58 12.99 20.33
N VAL A 336 12.76 11.68 20.56
CA VAL A 336 12.65 10.62 19.55
C VAL A 336 11.22 10.08 19.49
N LEU A 337 10.60 9.98 20.67
CA LEU A 337 9.21 9.54 20.81
C LEU A 337 8.35 10.64 21.42
N VAL A 338 7.06 10.57 21.11
CA VAL A 338 6.02 11.34 21.78
C VAL A 338 4.98 10.37 22.39
N GLU A 339 4.40 10.74 23.54
CA GLU A 339 3.26 10.03 24.10
C GLU A 339 2.00 10.41 23.32
N HIS A 340 1.33 9.44 22.71
CA HIS A 340 0.17 9.64 21.81
C HIS A 340 -1.18 9.35 22.51
N GLY A 341 -1.21 9.19 23.83
CA GLY A 341 -2.40 8.85 24.59
C GLY A 341 -2.38 7.42 25.12
N THR A 342 -3.54 6.82 25.30
CA THR A 342 -3.68 5.48 25.87
C THR A 342 -4.61 4.60 25.05
N VAL A 343 -4.35 3.29 25.02
CA VAL A 343 -5.23 2.27 24.46
C VAL A 343 -5.72 1.34 25.56
N GLN A 344 -6.99 0.97 25.50
CA GLN A 344 -7.53 -0.08 26.36
C GLN A 344 -7.15 -1.44 25.78
N PRO A 345 -6.57 -2.35 26.59
CA PRO A 345 -6.32 -3.72 26.12
C PRO A 345 -7.65 -4.44 25.90
N THR A 346 -7.69 -5.33 24.91
CA THR A 346 -8.81 -6.25 24.70
C THR A 346 -8.96 -7.15 25.95
N GLY A 347 -9.98 -6.88 26.78
CA GLY A 347 -10.25 -7.57 28.03
C GLY A 347 -10.03 -6.73 29.28
N ARG A 348 -9.91 -7.41 30.45
CA ARG A 348 -9.66 -6.72 31.74
C ARG A 348 -8.19 -6.34 31.85
N GLY A 349 -7.90 -5.03 31.77
CA GLY A 349 -6.54 -4.52 31.93
C GLY A 349 -6.52 -3.01 32.15
N ARG A 350 -5.38 -2.48 32.63
CA ARG A 350 -5.19 -1.03 32.75
C ARG A 350 -4.88 -0.42 31.39
N PRO A 351 -5.32 0.83 31.11
CA PRO A 351 -4.94 1.55 29.92
C PRO A 351 -3.42 1.54 29.72
N ARG A 352 -2.97 1.34 28.49
CA ARG A 352 -1.55 1.32 28.12
C ARG A 352 -1.20 2.59 27.39
N ARG A 353 -0.12 3.24 27.77
CA ARG A 353 0.38 4.43 27.07
C ARG A 353 0.91 4.01 25.70
N LEU A 354 0.56 4.81 24.69
CA LEU A 354 1.09 4.68 23.33
C LEU A 354 2.24 5.66 23.14
N TYR A 355 3.28 5.18 22.49
CA TYR A 355 4.45 5.96 22.12
C TYR A 355 4.69 5.83 20.62
N THR A 356 4.95 6.95 19.93
CA THR A 356 5.14 7.00 18.48
C THR A 356 6.28 7.95 18.15
N SER A 357 6.94 7.75 17.01
CA SER A 357 7.81 8.77 16.42
C SER A 357 7.02 9.60 15.42
N ALA A 358 6.87 10.90 15.69
CA ALA A 358 6.18 11.81 14.78
C ALA A 358 6.89 11.89 13.41
N GLU A 359 8.23 11.78 13.41
CA GLU A 359 9.05 11.80 12.19
C GLU A 359 8.76 10.58 11.30
N LEU A 360 8.63 9.36 11.87
CA LEU A 360 8.24 8.15 11.11
C LEU A 360 6.78 8.17 10.64
N LEU A 361 5.87 8.65 11.49
CA LEU A 361 4.46 8.76 11.11
C LEU A 361 4.29 9.71 9.91
N GLY A 362 5.11 10.77 9.84
CA GLY A 362 5.12 11.69 8.71
C GLY A 362 5.51 11.03 7.38
N LEU A 363 6.30 9.95 7.40
CA LEU A 363 6.73 9.24 6.19
C LEU A 363 5.66 8.31 5.60
N THR A 364 4.63 7.96 6.35
CA THR A 364 3.61 6.98 5.95
C THR A 364 2.18 7.53 5.95
N GLY A 365 2.00 8.80 6.34
CA GLY A 365 0.69 9.45 6.44
C GLY A 365 0.33 10.26 5.20
N SER A 366 -0.89 10.77 5.17
CA SER A 366 -1.40 11.66 4.11
C SER A 366 -0.59 12.96 3.94
N ASN A 367 0.28 13.32 4.89
CA ASN A 367 1.21 14.44 4.74
C ASN A 367 2.34 14.13 3.77
N ALA A 368 2.75 12.87 3.60
CA ALA A 368 3.71 12.45 2.58
C ALA A 368 3.15 12.58 1.15
N LEU A 369 1.82 12.72 1.00
CA LEU A 369 1.13 12.89 -0.28
C LEU A 369 0.99 14.37 -0.69
N ARG A 370 1.44 15.31 0.14
CA ARG A 370 1.28 16.77 -0.08
C ARG A 370 2.59 17.50 -0.42
N THR A 371 3.70 16.80 -0.50
CA THR A 371 5.02 17.34 -0.92
C THR A 371 5.36 16.89 -2.34
#